data_d4123f8de3def5a06a67378edbad9357
#
_entry.id   d4123f8de3def5a06a67378edbad9357
#
_cell.length_a   1.000
_cell.length_b   1.000
_cell.length_c   1.000
_cell.angle_alpha   90.00
_cell.angle_beta   90.00
_cell.angle_gamma   90.00
#
_symmetry.space_group_name_H-M   'P 1'
#
loop_
_entity.id
_entity.type
_entity.pdbx_description
1 polymer ?
#
loop_
_entity_poly.entity_id
_entity_poly.type
_entity_poly.pdbx_seq_one_letter_code
_entity_poly.pdbx_strand_id
1 'polypeptide(L)'
;PVSSAASDVYKRQPYESGLDRFIHPNKGNFIGLDALNKWREKGFENKLVTMEVHNVEDADVLGNNPIYENEKVVGRATGGDFGFRLDKSIALGMVNPDVATTGQKLKIDILGKMYDATILDESPYDPENNLLRA
;
A
#
# COMPACT_ATOMS: atom_id res chain seq x y z
N PRO A 1 -2.81 26.36 -6.45
CA PRO A 1 -3.22 25.10 -5.85
C PRO A 1 -2.02 24.15 -5.75
N VAL A 2 -1.76 23.69 -4.55
CA VAL A 2 -0.68 22.71 -4.35
C VAL A 2 -1.16 21.39 -4.93
N SER A 3 -0.43 20.83 -5.89
CA SER A 3 -0.72 19.50 -6.43
C SER A 3 -0.67 18.47 -5.29
N SER A 4 -1.68 17.63 -5.18
CA SER A 4 -1.69 16.53 -4.21
C SER A 4 -0.48 15.61 -4.40
N ALA A 5 -0.12 15.32 -5.64
CA ALA A 5 1.08 14.56 -6.00
C ALA A 5 2.37 15.21 -5.48
N ALA A 6 2.51 16.54 -5.57
CA ALA A 6 3.68 17.23 -5.01
C ALA A 6 3.71 17.19 -3.48
N SER A 7 2.56 17.17 -2.80
CA SER A 7 2.49 17.00 -1.35
C SER A 7 2.95 15.60 -0.92
N ASP A 8 2.66 14.58 -1.70
CA ASP A 8 3.02 13.20 -1.38
C ASP A 8 4.52 12.94 -1.58
N VAL A 9 5.16 13.59 -2.55
CA VAL A 9 6.59 13.41 -2.86
C VAL A 9 7.52 13.69 -1.67
N TYR A 10 7.23 14.66 -0.82
CA TYR A 10 8.08 14.92 0.36
C TYR A 10 7.45 14.56 1.70
N LYS A 11 6.25 14.04 1.72
CA LYS A 11 5.60 13.59 2.96
C LYS A 11 5.69 12.08 3.18
N ARG A 12 5.96 11.33 2.12
CA ARG A 12 6.09 9.88 2.17
C ARG A 12 7.52 9.45 1.90
N GLN A 13 8.03 8.61 2.78
CA GLN A 13 9.35 8.05 2.61
C GLN A 13 9.31 6.85 1.65
N PRO A 14 10.36 6.58 0.88
CA PRO A 14 10.40 5.48 -0.07
C PRO A 14 10.06 4.13 0.56
N TYR A 15 10.50 3.88 1.78
CA TYR A 15 10.18 2.64 2.52
C TYR A 15 8.70 2.51 2.89
N GLU A 16 8.01 3.63 3.16
CA GLU A 16 6.57 3.65 3.41
C GLU A 16 5.76 3.36 2.15
N SER A 17 6.31 3.75 1.00
CA SER A 17 5.65 3.69 -0.31
C SER A 17 5.94 2.39 -1.10
N GLY A 18 6.59 1.40 -0.47
CA GLY A 18 6.92 0.13 -1.14
C GLY A 18 8.01 0.26 -2.22
N LEU A 19 8.87 1.26 -2.12
CA LEU A 19 9.96 1.50 -3.08
C LEU A 19 11.31 0.90 -2.63
N ASP A 20 11.29 0.02 -1.64
CA ASP A 20 12.47 -0.60 -1.01
C ASP A 20 13.39 -1.26 -2.05
N ARG A 21 12.80 -1.93 -3.06
CA ARG A 21 13.53 -2.63 -4.13
C ARG A 21 14.39 -1.71 -5.00
N PHE A 22 14.09 -0.40 -5.01
CA PHE A 22 14.86 0.60 -5.75
C PHE A 22 15.94 1.28 -4.91
N ILE A 23 16.00 0.98 -3.61
CA ILE A 23 16.96 1.57 -2.69
C ILE A 23 18.15 0.62 -2.54
N HIS A 24 19.32 1.06 -2.98
CA HIS A 24 20.56 0.30 -2.90
C HIS A 24 21.58 1.00 -1.98
N PRO A 25 21.48 0.83 -0.66
CA PRO A 25 22.36 1.54 0.29
C PRO A 25 23.84 1.17 0.11
N ASN A 26 24.13 0.00 -0.45
CA ASN A 26 25.50 -0.50 -0.64
C ASN A 26 26.18 -0.03 -1.94
N LYS A 27 25.51 0.79 -2.76
CA LYS A 27 26.10 1.27 -4.04
C LYS A 27 27.17 2.34 -3.89
N GLY A 28 27.49 2.76 -2.68
CA GLY A 28 28.39 3.86 -2.36
C GLY A 28 27.63 5.08 -1.83
N ASN A 29 28.38 6.16 -1.56
CA ASN A 29 27.79 7.37 -0.97
C ASN A 29 26.94 8.14 -2.00
N PHE A 30 25.75 8.60 -1.61
CA PHE A 30 24.86 9.43 -2.40
C PHE A 30 24.07 10.40 -1.51
N ILE A 31 23.56 11.47 -2.11
CA ILE A 31 22.74 12.45 -1.38
C ILE A 31 21.48 11.75 -0.83
N GLY A 32 21.28 11.84 0.49
CA GLY A 32 20.14 11.26 1.17
C GLY A 32 20.37 9.88 1.81
N LEU A 33 21.55 9.25 1.62
CA LEU A 33 21.85 7.96 2.24
C LEU A 33 21.71 7.99 3.77
N ASP A 34 22.26 9.01 4.42
CA ASP A 34 22.18 9.16 5.89
C ASP A 34 20.74 9.36 6.36
N ALA A 35 19.94 10.09 5.60
CA ALA A 35 18.54 10.28 5.89
C ALA A 35 17.74 8.96 5.78
N LEU A 36 17.98 8.19 4.73
CA LEU A 36 17.38 6.87 4.55
C LEU A 36 17.75 5.89 5.67
N ASN A 37 19.01 5.87 6.08
CA ASN A 37 19.48 5.04 7.19
C ASN A 37 18.79 5.42 8.51
N LYS A 38 18.71 6.71 8.83
CA LYS A 38 18.01 7.23 10.02
C LYS A 38 16.53 6.84 10.02
N TRP A 39 15.86 6.92 8.86
CA TRP A 39 14.46 6.49 8.73
C TRP A 39 14.28 5.00 8.95
N ARG A 40 15.18 4.20 8.42
CA ARG A 40 15.17 2.76 8.59
C ARG A 40 15.39 2.34 10.04
N GLU A 41 16.28 3.04 10.78
CA GLU A 41 16.52 2.82 12.21
C GLU A 41 15.34 3.27 13.08
N LYS A 42 14.72 4.40 12.75
CA LYS A 42 13.54 4.94 13.47
C LYS A 42 12.29 4.08 13.28
N GLY A 43 12.20 3.38 12.15
CA GLY A 43 10.96 2.74 11.68
C GLY A 43 10.02 3.72 11.00
N PHE A 44 8.94 3.21 10.44
CA PHE A 44 7.91 4.00 9.73
C PHE A 44 6.56 3.85 10.41
N GLU A 45 5.74 4.89 10.28
CA GLU A 45 4.41 4.92 10.88
C GLU A 45 3.38 4.17 10.03
N ASN A 46 3.62 4.10 8.71
CA ASN A 46 2.73 3.48 7.76
C ASN A 46 3.51 2.72 6.70
N LYS A 47 2.85 1.72 6.10
CA LYS A 47 3.35 0.97 4.95
C LYS A 47 2.25 0.85 3.90
N LEU A 48 2.61 1.09 2.63
CA LEU A 48 1.71 0.86 1.50
C LEU A 48 1.52 -0.65 1.32
N VAL A 49 0.26 -1.07 1.18
CA VAL A 49 -0.11 -2.45 0.90
C VAL A 49 -1.13 -2.51 -0.23
N THR A 50 -1.09 -3.62 -0.96
CA THR A 50 -2.11 -4.01 -1.94
C THR A 50 -3.03 -5.03 -1.28
N MET A 51 -4.33 -4.88 -1.44
CA MET A 51 -5.33 -5.76 -0.85
C MET A 51 -6.35 -6.22 -1.89
N GLU A 52 -6.78 -7.46 -1.78
CA GLU A 52 -8.01 -7.94 -2.41
C GLU A 52 -9.18 -7.63 -1.48
N VAL A 53 -10.23 -7.03 -2.01
CA VAL A 53 -11.48 -6.76 -1.28
C VAL A 53 -12.54 -7.75 -1.73
N HIS A 54 -13.12 -8.48 -0.78
CA HIS A 54 -14.01 -9.58 -1.08
C HIS A 54 -15.48 -9.14 -1.14
N ASN A 55 -16.22 -9.73 -2.08
CA ASN A 55 -17.69 -9.55 -2.20
C ASN A 55 -18.12 -8.09 -2.39
N VAL A 56 -17.31 -7.31 -3.08
CA VAL A 56 -17.68 -5.95 -3.50
C VAL A 56 -18.39 -6.03 -4.84
N GLU A 57 -19.64 -5.59 -4.88
CA GLU A 57 -20.48 -5.63 -6.08
C GLU A 57 -20.83 -4.22 -6.59
N ASP A 58 -21.03 -3.26 -5.68
CA ASP A 58 -21.69 -1.99 -5.99
C ASP A 58 -20.82 -0.75 -5.83
N ALA A 59 -19.61 -0.86 -5.27
CA ALA A 59 -18.79 0.31 -4.98
C ALA A 59 -17.31 -0.04 -4.89
N ASP A 60 -16.47 0.76 -5.54
CA ASP A 60 -15.02 0.67 -5.38
C ASP A 60 -14.55 1.34 -4.09
N VAL A 61 -13.37 0.94 -3.64
CA VAL A 61 -12.71 1.55 -2.49
C VAL A 61 -12.27 2.97 -2.87
N LEU A 62 -12.73 3.94 -2.11
CA LEU A 62 -12.34 5.34 -2.27
C LEU A 62 -11.17 5.70 -1.36
N GLY A 63 -10.46 6.76 -1.72
CA GLY A 63 -9.44 7.35 -0.85
C GLY A 63 -10.04 7.75 0.50
N ASN A 64 -9.28 7.51 1.57
CA ASN A 64 -9.65 7.71 2.98
C ASN A 64 -10.68 6.74 3.58
N ASN A 65 -11.15 5.72 2.88
CA ASN A 65 -11.92 4.66 3.53
C ASN A 65 -11.09 4.04 4.67
N PRO A 66 -11.60 3.95 5.91
CA PRO A 66 -10.85 3.41 7.03
C PRO A 66 -10.66 1.90 6.90
N ILE A 67 -9.47 1.45 7.31
CA ILE A 67 -9.09 0.04 7.32
C ILE A 67 -8.99 -0.41 8.77
N TYR A 68 -9.59 -1.55 9.08
CA TYR A 68 -9.68 -2.10 10.42
C TYR A 68 -8.99 -3.46 10.53
N GLU A 69 -8.32 -3.67 11.65
CA GLU A 69 -8.02 -4.98 12.18
C GLU A 69 -8.90 -5.20 13.41
N ASN A 70 -9.79 -6.20 13.33
CA ASN A 70 -10.88 -6.37 14.28
C ASN A 70 -11.74 -5.08 14.37
N GLU A 71 -11.77 -4.42 15.53
CA GLU A 71 -12.52 -3.18 15.76
C GLU A 71 -11.62 -1.92 15.77
N LYS A 72 -10.31 -2.09 15.58
CA LYS A 72 -9.33 -1.01 15.63
C LYS A 72 -9.00 -0.51 14.23
N VAL A 73 -9.04 0.80 14.02
CA VAL A 73 -8.53 1.43 12.79
C VAL A 73 -7.01 1.28 12.76
N VAL A 74 -6.49 0.63 11.71
CA VAL A 74 -5.07 0.37 11.50
C VAL A 74 -4.51 1.10 10.27
N GLY A 75 -5.37 1.77 9.52
CA GLY A 75 -4.94 2.50 8.33
C GLY A 75 -6.09 3.12 7.57
N ARG A 76 -5.78 3.56 6.36
CA ARG A 76 -6.75 4.11 5.41
C ARG A 76 -6.42 3.70 3.99
N ALA A 77 -7.44 3.47 3.18
CA ALA A 77 -7.29 3.26 1.76
C ALA A 77 -6.82 4.54 1.05
N THR A 78 -6.05 4.39 0.00
CA THR A 78 -5.67 5.49 -0.91
C THR A 78 -6.50 5.48 -2.18
N GLY A 79 -7.09 4.35 -2.52
CA GLY A 79 -8.00 4.13 -3.64
C GLY A 79 -8.13 2.65 -3.95
N GLY A 80 -9.00 2.32 -4.88
CA GLY A 80 -9.18 0.97 -5.37
C GLY A 80 -10.00 0.96 -6.65
N ASP A 81 -9.99 -0.17 -7.32
CA ASP A 81 -10.74 -0.42 -8.55
C ASP A 81 -10.77 -1.92 -8.83
N PHE A 82 -11.62 -2.34 -9.77
CA PHE A 82 -11.65 -3.73 -10.22
C PHE A 82 -10.49 -4.03 -11.17
N GLY A 83 -9.65 -4.97 -10.76
CA GLY A 83 -8.49 -5.44 -11.53
C GLY A 83 -8.88 -6.51 -12.55
N PHE A 84 -9.29 -6.13 -13.76
CA PHE A 84 -9.77 -7.05 -14.80
C PHE A 84 -8.82 -8.21 -15.13
N ARG A 85 -7.50 -8.03 -15.00
CA ARG A 85 -6.53 -9.10 -15.25
C ARG A 85 -6.42 -10.10 -14.10
N LEU A 86 -6.76 -9.67 -12.91
CA LEU A 86 -6.77 -10.48 -11.70
C LEU A 86 -8.15 -11.07 -11.41
N ASP A 87 -9.18 -10.53 -12.05
CA ASP A 87 -10.59 -10.81 -11.78
C ASP A 87 -10.95 -10.61 -10.30
N LYS A 88 -10.46 -9.48 -9.73
CA LYS A 88 -10.58 -9.17 -8.31
C LYS A 88 -10.74 -7.67 -8.09
N SER A 89 -11.50 -7.29 -7.07
CA SER A 89 -11.49 -5.92 -6.57
C SER A 89 -10.22 -5.68 -5.75
N ILE A 90 -9.44 -4.69 -6.16
CA ILE A 90 -8.14 -4.36 -5.57
C ILE A 90 -8.21 -3.01 -4.88
N ALA A 91 -7.63 -2.92 -3.71
CA ALA A 91 -7.43 -1.68 -2.98
C ALA A 91 -5.97 -1.45 -2.64
N LEU A 92 -5.55 -0.20 -2.66
CA LEU A 92 -4.29 0.26 -2.11
C LEU A 92 -4.56 0.99 -0.80
N GLY A 93 -3.73 0.77 0.20
CA GLY A 93 -3.89 1.43 1.48
C GLY A 93 -2.59 1.64 2.22
N MET A 94 -2.57 2.64 3.08
CA MET A 94 -1.50 2.89 4.03
C MET A 94 -1.94 2.34 5.38
N VAL A 95 -1.26 1.31 5.86
CA VAL A 95 -1.58 0.65 7.13
C VAL A 95 -0.41 0.67 8.09
N ASN A 96 -0.68 0.45 9.37
CA ASN A 96 0.35 0.27 10.38
C ASN A 96 1.29 -0.90 9.95
N PRO A 97 2.62 -0.75 10.04
CA PRO A 97 3.57 -1.79 9.65
C PRO A 97 3.36 -3.14 10.33
N ASP A 98 2.84 -3.15 11.55
CA ASP A 98 2.60 -4.39 12.32
C ASP A 98 1.58 -5.32 11.65
N VAL A 99 0.65 -4.76 10.87
CA VAL A 99 -0.38 -5.51 10.14
C VAL A 99 -0.08 -5.65 8.64
N ALA A 100 1.02 -5.06 8.15
CA ALA A 100 1.37 -5.00 6.73
C ALA A 100 2.05 -6.29 6.24
N THR A 101 1.45 -7.45 6.50
CA THR A 101 1.98 -8.76 6.13
C THR A 101 1.07 -9.42 5.10
N THR A 102 1.65 -9.98 4.02
CA THR A 102 0.89 -10.75 3.02
C THR A 102 0.06 -11.85 3.67
N GLY A 103 -1.20 -11.96 3.28
CA GLY A 103 -2.18 -12.89 3.83
C GLY A 103 -2.91 -12.38 5.08
N GLN A 104 -2.52 -11.25 5.65
CA GLN A 104 -3.24 -10.64 6.77
C GLN A 104 -4.66 -10.28 6.34
N LYS A 105 -5.63 -10.62 7.20
CA LYS A 105 -7.04 -10.32 7.00
C LYS A 105 -7.40 -9.03 7.71
N LEU A 106 -7.99 -8.12 6.99
CA LEU A 106 -8.43 -6.80 7.43
C LEU A 106 -9.88 -6.57 7.00
N LYS A 107 -10.44 -5.45 7.39
CA LYS A 107 -11.75 -4.99 6.93
C LYS A 107 -11.64 -3.56 6.42
N ILE A 108 -12.43 -3.23 5.41
CA ILE A 108 -12.52 -1.87 4.87
C ILE A 108 -13.97 -1.42 4.96
N ASP A 109 -14.18 -0.23 5.49
CA ASP A 109 -15.50 0.42 5.48
C ASP A 109 -15.68 1.17 4.15
N ILE A 110 -16.60 0.68 3.33
CA ILE A 110 -16.97 1.32 2.06
C ILE A 110 -18.42 1.77 2.18
N LEU A 111 -18.65 3.07 2.21
CA LEU A 111 -19.97 3.69 2.33
C LEU A 111 -20.79 3.17 3.53
N GLY A 112 -20.15 2.89 4.65
CA GLY A 112 -20.80 2.42 5.88
C GLY A 112 -21.03 0.90 5.93
N LYS A 113 -20.54 0.15 4.95
CA LYS A 113 -20.58 -1.32 4.94
C LYS A 113 -19.18 -1.89 5.07
N MET A 114 -19.01 -2.85 5.97
CA MET A 114 -17.72 -3.50 6.21
C MET A 114 -17.50 -4.65 5.22
N TYR A 115 -16.40 -4.60 4.50
CA TYR A 115 -15.97 -5.64 3.58
C TYR A 115 -14.69 -6.30 4.08
N ASP A 116 -14.62 -7.62 3.92
CA ASP A 116 -13.38 -8.34 4.23
C ASP A 116 -12.33 -8.05 3.15
N ALA A 117 -11.08 -7.88 3.58
CA ALA A 117 -9.95 -7.66 2.71
C ALA A 117 -8.77 -8.54 3.12
N THR A 118 -7.95 -8.93 2.15
CA THR A 118 -6.74 -9.71 2.38
C THR A 118 -5.55 -9.01 1.74
N ILE A 119 -4.48 -8.81 2.50
CA ILE A 119 -3.24 -8.23 1.95
C ILE A 119 -2.62 -9.21 0.98
N LEU A 120 -2.37 -8.74 -0.23
CA LEU A 120 -1.68 -9.45 -1.31
C LEU A 120 -0.19 -9.11 -1.32
N ASP A 121 0.56 -9.81 -2.15
CA ASP A 121 1.90 -9.39 -2.52
C ASP A 121 1.88 -8.03 -3.23
N GLU A 122 2.98 -7.29 -3.17
CA GLU A 122 3.09 -5.92 -3.68
C GLU A 122 2.62 -5.77 -5.13
N SER A 123 2.97 -6.73 -5.97
CA SER A 123 2.55 -6.79 -7.38
C SER A 123 1.86 -8.12 -7.65
N PRO A 124 0.55 -8.24 -7.48
CA PRO A 124 -0.15 -9.51 -7.62
C PRO A 124 -0.24 -10.03 -9.06
N TYR A 125 0.03 -9.17 -10.07
CA TYR A 125 0.07 -9.54 -11.47
C TYR A 125 1.47 -9.36 -12.05
N ASP A 126 2.07 -10.44 -12.60
CA ASP A 126 3.37 -10.46 -13.27
C ASP A 126 4.48 -9.66 -12.53
N PRO A 127 4.78 -10.00 -11.27
CA PRO A 127 5.70 -9.22 -10.42
C PRO A 127 7.11 -9.08 -11.01
N GLU A 128 7.52 -10.04 -11.81
CA GLU A 128 8.83 -10.06 -12.47
C GLU A 128 8.83 -9.51 -13.89
N ASN A 129 7.68 -9.02 -14.38
CA ASN A 129 7.48 -8.54 -15.75
C ASN A 129 7.88 -9.59 -16.84
N ASN A 130 7.62 -10.85 -16.58
CA ASN A 130 7.97 -11.93 -17.50
C ASN A 130 7.18 -11.86 -18.80
N LEU A 131 5.91 -11.45 -18.72
CA LEU A 131 5.04 -11.29 -19.88
C LEU A 131 5.48 -10.13 -20.79
N LEU A 132 6.08 -9.10 -20.20
CA LEU A 132 6.60 -7.95 -20.98
C LEU A 132 7.94 -8.28 -21.64
N ARG A 133 8.71 -9.20 -21.07
CA ARG A 133 10.05 -9.59 -21.56
C ARG A 133 10.03 -10.81 -22.48
N ALA A 134 8.87 -11.44 -22.64
CA ALA A 134 8.68 -12.63 -23.47
C ALA A 134 8.73 -12.31 -24.98
#